data_51bd47550e994ab040c2bcf160c77fb0
#
_entry.id   51bd47550e994ab040c2bcf160c77fb0
#
_cell.length_a   1.000
_cell.length_b   1.000
_cell.length_c   1.000
_cell.angle_alpha   90.00
_cell.angle_beta   90.00
_cell.angle_gamma   90.00
#
_symmetry.space_group_name_H-M   'P 1'
#
loop_
_entity.id
_entity.type
_entity.pdbx_description
1 polymer ?
#
loop_
_entity_poly.entity_id
_entity_poly.type
_entity_poly.pdbx_seq_one_letter_code
_entity_poly.pdbx_strand_id
1 'polypeptide(L)'
;MLGVGNKNYRVETCDKKKKDINQEYYCTTHPHQLYFELLSEHGIFGFLIILSIIFFLIFRLIRIILLSKNYIQVGAFIYLIINFIPILPSGAFFSDFNLTLFMLNFSIMYAINKDTNIFSANMMGR
;
A
#
# COMPACT_ATOMS: atom_id res chain seq x y z
N MET A 1 13.78 1.50 -16.18
CA MET A 1 12.31 1.37 -16.09
C MET A 1 11.83 2.21 -14.91
N LEU A 2 11.66 3.48 -15.17
CA LEU A 2 11.12 4.45 -14.22
C LEU A 2 9.60 4.46 -14.40
N GLY A 3 8.85 4.63 -13.31
CA GLY A 3 7.40 4.76 -13.37
C GLY A 3 6.97 6.11 -13.94
N VAL A 4 5.69 6.28 -14.21
CA VAL A 4 5.12 7.53 -14.76
C VAL A 4 4.96 8.64 -13.71
N GLY A 5 5.23 8.34 -12.45
CA GLY A 5 5.05 9.25 -11.32
C GLY A 5 3.67 9.13 -10.66
N ASN A 6 3.61 9.53 -9.39
CA ASN A 6 2.40 9.41 -8.57
C ASN A 6 1.21 10.15 -9.21
N LYS A 7 0.06 9.47 -9.31
CA LYS A 7 -1.20 9.95 -9.90
C LYS A 7 -1.11 10.32 -11.41
N ASN A 8 -0.01 10.00 -12.09
CA ASN A 8 0.17 10.31 -13.51
C ASN A 8 -0.32 9.19 -14.45
N TYR A 9 -0.68 8.01 -13.91
CA TYR A 9 -1.18 6.89 -14.71
C TYR A 9 -2.33 7.31 -15.64
N ARG A 10 -3.32 8.04 -15.13
CA ARG A 10 -4.46 8.52 -15.93
C ARG A 10 -4.05 9.48 -17.06
N VAL A 11 -2.97 10.26 -16.87
CA VAL A 11 -2.50 11.23 -17.89
C VAL A 11 -1.96 10.44 -19.07
N GLU A 12 -1.18 9.40 -18.81
CA GLU A 12 -0.62 8.54 -19.84
C GLU A 12 -1.68 7.69 -20.56
N THR A 13 -2.64 7.15 -19.81
CA THR A 13 -3.70 6.29 -20.39
C THR A 13 -4.81 7.09 -21.07
N CYS A 14 -5.04 8.34 -20.64
CA CYS A 14 -6.12 9.19 -21.15
C CYS A 14 -5.64 10.30 -22.11
N ASP A 15 -4.40 10.23 -22.58
CA ASP A 15 -3.89 11.22 -23.54
C ASP A 15 -4.57 11.04 -24.92
N LYS A 16 -5.44 12.00 -25.26
CA LYS A 16 -6.19 12.02 -26.52
C LYS A 16 -5.29 12.10 -27.77
N LYS A 17 -4.04 12.54 -27.63
CA LYS A 17 -3.06 12.63 -28.73
C LYS A 17 -2.53 11.27 -29.16
N LYS A 18 -2.59 10.26 -28.28
CA LYS A 18 -2.17 8.88 -28.56
C LYS A 18 -3.29 8.03 -29.17
N LYS A 19 -4.43 8.65 -29.52
CA LYS A 19 -5.59 7.97 -30.06
C LYS A 19 -5.33 7.54 -31.51
N ASP A 20 -5.01 6.28 -31.71
CA ASP A 20 -5.04 5.66 -33.03
C ASP A 20 -6.48 5.52 -33.49
N ILE A 21 -6.78 6.00 -34.70
CA ILE A 21 -8.13 6.18 -35.26
C ILE A 21 -8.92 4.83 -35.33
N ASN A 22 -8.22 3.69 -35.22
CA ASN A 22 -8.79 2.36 -35.39
C ASN A 22 -8.84 1.50 -34.13
N GLN A 23 -8.49 2.02 -32.95
CA GLN A 23 -8.60 1.27 -31.68
C GLN A 23 -9.63 1.89 -30.75
N GLU A 24 -10.48 1.02 -30.16
CA GLU A 24 -11.34 1.43 -29.06
C GLU A 24 -10.45 1.99 -27.91
N TYR A 25 -10.63 3.26 -27.62
CA TYR A 25 -9.84 3.95 -26.62
C TYR A 25 -10.46 3.78 -25.24
N TYR A 26 -9.83 2.95 -24.41
CA TYR A 26 -10.20 2.82 -23.00
C TYR A 26 -9.33 3.74 -22.15
N CYS A 27 -9.97 4.80 -21.63
CA CYS A 27 -9.37 5.66 -20.63
C CYS A 27 -9.62 5.07 -19.24
N THR A 28 -8.58 4.56 -18.59
CA THR A 28 -8.65 4.13 -17.19
C THR A 28 -7.94 5.11 -16.29
N THR A 29 -8.57 5.49 -15.19
CA THR A 29 -8.05 6.48 -14.25
C THR A 29 -6.99 5.92 -13.31
N HIS A 30 -7.02 4.61 -13.05
CA HIS A 30 -6.06 3.90 -12.21
C HIS A 30 -6.14 2.39 -12.50
N PRO A 31 -5.07 1.65 -12.27
CA PRO A 31 -5.12 0.18 -12.25
C PRO A 31 -5.96 -0.26 -11.05
N HIS A 32 -6.88 -1.22 -11.28
CA HIS A 32 -7.74 -1.74 -10.21
C HIS A 32 -7.03 -2.77 -9.31
N GLN A 33 -5.71 -2.64 -9.17
CA GLN A 33 -4.91 -3.56 -8.37
C GLN A 33 -3.63 -2.86 -7.88
N LEU A 34 -3.37 -2.96 -6.57
CA LEU A 34 -2.30 -2.26 -5.86
C LEU A 34 -0.91 -2.46 -6.50
N TYR A 35 -0.57 -3.70 -6.86
CA TYR A 35 0.77 -4.00 -7.40
C TYR A 35 1.00 -3.34 -8.76
N PHE A 36 -0.02 -3.34 -9.62
CA PHE A 36 0.07 -2.66 -10.92
C PHE A 36 0.10 -1.14 -10.76
N GLU A 37 -0.61 -0.59 -9.79
CA GLU A 37 -0.56 0.85 -9.47
C GLU A 37 0.84 1.25 -9.02
N LEU A 38 1.42 0.53 -8.03
CA LEU A 38 2.78 0.75 -7.57
C LEU A 38 3.82 0.60 -8.68
N LEU A 39 3.70 -0.44 -9.51
CA LEU A 39 4.64 -0.71 -10.58
C LEU A 39 4.57 0.34 -11.70
N SER A 40 3.37 0.75 -12.09
CA SER A 40 3.18 1.75 -13.14
C SER A 40 3.62 3.15 -12.71
N GLU A 41 3.31 3.54 -11.47
CA GLU A 41 3.62 4.89 -11.00
C GLU A 41 5.06 5.05 -10.52
N HIS A 42 5.61 4.06 -9.81
CA HIS A 42 6.95 4.15 -9.20
C HIS A 42 8.04 3.34 -9.92
N GLY A 43 7.64 2.56 -10.93
CA GLY A 43 8.55 1.64 -11.61
C GLY A 43 9.03 0.50 -10.72
N ILE A 44 9.90 -0.36 -11.29
CA ILE A 44 10.34 -1.58 -10.58
C ILE A 44 11.14 -1.28 -9.31
N PHE A 45 11.98 -0.27 -9.32
CA PHE A 45 12.80 0.08 -8.16
C PHE A 45 11.95 0.65 -7.02
N GLY A 46 11.07 1.62 -7.31
CA GLY A 46 10.16 2.17 -6.31
C GLY A 46 9.21 1.12 -5.76
N PHE A 47 8.68 0.27 -6.62
CA PHE A 47 7.86 -0.89 -6.25
C PHE A 47 8.57 -1.80 -5.23
N LEU A 48 9.80 -2.23 -5.53
CA LEU A 48 10.55 -3.13 -4.64
C LEU A 48 10.88 -2.46 -3.30
N ILE A 49 11.28 -1.19 -3.31
CA ILE A 49 11.60 -0.44 -2.09
C ILE A 49 10.36 -0.31 -1.20
N ILE A 50 9.23 0.16 -1.75
CA ILE A 50 8.00 0.38 -0.99
C ILE A 50 7.50 -0.95 -0.39
N LEU A 51 7.41 -2.01 -1.19
CA LEU A 51 6.97 -3.31 -0.69
C LEU A 51 7.93 -3.88 0.36
N SER A 52 9.24 -3.77 0.16
CA SER A 52 10.22 -4.26 1.12
C SER A 52 10.08 -3.58 2.48
N ILE A 53 9.92 -2.26 2.50
CA ILE A 53 9.73 -1.51 3.73
C ILE A 53 8.44 -1.93 4.43
N ILE A 54 7.31 -1.95 3.71
CA ILE A 54 6.01 -2.26 4.29
C ILE A 54 5.99 -3.70 4.82
N PHE A 55 6.44 -4.68 4.04
CA PHE A 55 6.47 -6.06 4.48
C PHE A 55 7.43 -6.27 5.65
N PHE A 56 8.61 -5.66 5.63
CA PHE A 56 9.53 -5.73 6.77
C PHE A 56 8.87 -5.25 8.06
N LEU A 57 8.20 -4.09 8.01
CA LEU A 57 7.52 -3.52 9.17
C LEU A 57 6.36 -4.41 9.65
N ILE A 58 5.55 -4.95 8.74
CA ILE A 58 4.44 -5.83 9.06
C ILE A 58 4.95 -7.16 9.67
N PHE A 59 5.89 -7.83 9.01
CA PHE A 59 6.38 -9.14 9.45
C PHE A 59 7.16 -9.11 10.75
N ARG A 60 7.84 -8.01 11.02
CA ARG A 60 8.54 -7.82 12.31
C ARG A 60 7.61 -7.94 13.51
N LEU A 61 6.37 -7.50 13.36
CA LEU A 61 5.41 -7.39 14.46
C LEU A 61 4.37 -8.51 14.51
N ILE A 62 4.28 -9.35 13.48
CA ILE A 62 3.20 -10.35 13.35
C ILE A 62 3.02 -11.21 14.60
N ARG A 63 4.14 -11.71 15.18
CA ARG A 63 4.09 -12.55 16.38
C ARG A 63 3.55 -11.80 17.58
N ILE A 64 4.03 -10.56 17.80
CA ILE A 64 3.63 -9.73 18.94
C ILE A 64 2.16 -9.39 18.82
N ILE A 65 1.69 -9.02 17.63
CA ILE A 65 0.30 -8.66 17.37
C ILE A 65 -0.64 -9.85 17.62
N LEU A 66 -0.31 -11.01 17.08
CA LEU A 66 -1.16 -12.20 17.22
C LEU A 66 -1.21 -12.72 18.67
N LEU A 67 -0.14 -12.51 19.46
CA LEU A 67 -0.09 -12.92 20.87
C LEU A 67 -0.66 -11.87 21.84
N SER A 68 -0.83 -10.62 21.39
CA SER A 68 -1.23 -9.50 22.25
C SER A 68 -2.66 -9.59 22.79
N LYS A 69 -3.52 -10.44 22.21
CA LYS A 69 -4.97 -10.53 22.50
C LYS A 69 -5.72 -9.19 22.38
N ASN A 70 -5.11 -8.20 21.73
CA ASN A 70 -5.73 -6.90 21.49
C ASN A 70 -6.48 -6.94 20.14
N TYR A 71 -7.80 -7.13 20.22
CA TYR A 71 -8.64 -7.28 19.02
C TYR A 71 -8.61 -6.07 18.09
N ILE A 72 -8.44 -4.86 18.62
CA ILE A 72 -8.34 -3.63 17.79
C ILE A 72 -7.05 -3.67 16.98
N GLN A 73 -5.95 -4.04 17.62
CA GLN A 73 -4.65 -4.17 16.95
C GLN A 73 -4.67 -5.27 15.88
N VAL A 74 -5.25 -6.42 16.22
CA VAL A 74 -5.41 -7.54 15.27
C VAL A 74 -6.30 -7.14 14.10
N GLY A 75 -7.40 -6.42 14.34
CA GLY A 75 -8.28 -5.91 13.28
C GLY A 75 -7.55 -4.95 12.33
N ALA A 76 -6.78 -3.99 12.88
CA ALA A 76 -5.97 -3.09 12.08
C ALA A 76 -4.91 -3.83 11.25
N PHE A 77 -4.26 -4.83 11.84
CA PHE A 77 -3.30 -5.68 11.15
C PHE A 77 -3.93 -6.47 9.99
N ILE A 78 -5.09 -7.08 10.23
CA ILE A 78 -5.83 -7.83 9.19
C ILE A 78 -6.21 -6.88 8.04
N TYR A 79 -6.69 -5.67 8.36
CA TYR A 79 -6.99 -4.67 7.34
C TYR A 79 -5.77 -4.38 6.45
N LEU A 80 -4.59 -4.21 7.04
CA LEU A 80 -3.36 -3.97 6.27
C LEU A 80 -3.02 -5.16 5.36
N ILE A 81 -3.10 -6.39 5.87
CA ILE A 81 -2.82 -7.60 5.08
C ILE A 81 -3.78 -7.74 3.90
N ILE A 82 -5.08 -7.47 4.10
CA ILE A 82 -6.09 -7.58 3.04
C ILE A 82 -5.75 -6.67 1.86
N ASN A 83 -5.20 -5.47 2.10
CA ASN A 83 -4.79 -4.56 1.03
C ASN A 83 -3.67 -5.14 0.13
N PHE A 84 -2.90 -6.11 0.64
CA PHE A 84 -1.80 -6.75 -0.10
C PHE A 84 -2.17 -8.12 -0.69
N ILE A 85 -3.45 -8.53 -0.66
CA ILE A 85 -3.88 -9.75 -1.33
C ILE A 85 -3.97 -9.50 -2.84
N PRO A 86 -3.15 -10.18 -3.67
CA PRO A 86 -3.04 -9.86 -5.11
C PRO A 86 -4.31 -10.09 -5.92
N ILE A 87 -5.21 -10.93 -5.41
CA ILE A 87 -6.45 -11.36 -6.11
C ILE A 87 -7.59 -10.36 -5.91
N LEU A 88 -7.51 -9.55 -4.85
CA LEU A 88 -8.57 -8.59 -4.57
C LEU A 88 -8.39 -7.33 -5.43
N PRO A 89 -9.42 -6.94 -6.19
CA PRO A 89 -9.41 -5.65 -6.85
C PRO A 89 -9.40 -4.55 -5.78
N SER A 90 -8.46 -3.63 -5.89
CA SER A 90 -8.39 -2.45 -5.05
C SER A 90 -8.90 -1.23 -5.81
N GLY A 91 -9.46 -0.26 -5.09
CA GLY A 91 -9.58 1.10 -5.62
C GLY A 91 -8.18 1.73 -5.75
N ALA A 92 -8.11 2.99 -6.23
CA ALA A 92 -6.83 3.71 -6.26
C ALA A 92 -6.24 3.79 -4.85
N PHE A 93 -5.12 3.10 -4.62
CA PHE A 93 -4.47 3.05 -3.30
C PHE A 93 -4.00 4.43 -2.87
N PHE A 94 -3.44 5.20 -3.79
CA PHE A 94 -3.01 6.58 -3.55
C PHE A 94 -4.13 7.62 -3.59
N SER A 95 -5.41 7.18 -3.58
CA SER A 95 -6.50 8.12 -3.29
C SER A 95 -6.42 8.60 -1.84
N ASP A 96 -6.85 9.83 -1.59
CA ASP A 96 -6.77 10.44 -0.26
C ASP A 96 -7.53 9.61 0.80
N PHE A 97 -8.65 9.01 0.42
CA PHE A 97 -9.43 8.14 1.30
C PHE A 97 -8.70 6.82 1.64
N ASN A 98 -8.27 6.06 0.64
CA ASN A 98 -7.64 4.76 0.86
C ASN A 98 -6.30 4.89 1.57
N LEU A 99 -5.50 5.88 1.19
CA LEU A 99 -4.21 6.14 1.83
C LEU A 99 -4.38 6.57 3.29
N THR A 100 -5.36 7.45 3.58
CA THR A 100 -5.66 7.87 4.95
C THR A 100 -6.09 6.69 5.80
N LEU A 101 -6.99 5.85 5.27
CA LEU A 101 -7.47 4.66 5.98
C LEU A 101 -6.35 3.64 6.22
N PHE A 102 -5.47 3.46 5.23
CA PHE A 102 -4.28 2.61 5.38
C PHE A 102 -3.35 3.14 6.49
N MET A 103 -3.01 4.44 6.45
CA MET A 103 -2.11 5.06 7.43
C MET A 103 -2.70 5.07 8.84
N LEU A 104 -4.01 5.23 8.98
CA LEU A 104 -4.70 5.16 10.27
C LEU A 104 -4.58 3.75 10.88
N ASN A 105 -4.88 2.71 10.10
CA ASN A 105 -4.73 1.33 10.57
C ASN A 105 -3.27 0.97 10.84
N PHE A 106 -2.35 1.46 10.03
CA PHE A 106 -0.91 1.29 10.24
C PHE A 106 -0.46 1.93 11.57
N SER A 107 -0.93 3.12 11.87
CA SER A 107 -0.66 3.82 13.12
C SER A 107 -1.24 3.08 14.34
N ILE A 108 -2.47 2.59 14.24
CA ILE A 108 -3.11 1.79 15.29
C ILE A 108 -2.31 0.52 15.57
N MET A 109 -1.87 -0.19 14.52
CA MET A 109 -1.07 -1.40 14.64
C MET A 109 0.20 -1.18 15.47
N TYR A 110 0.84 -0.01 15.32
CA TYR A 110 2.07 0.31 16.02
C TYR A 110 1.88 0.93 17.40
N ALA A 111 0.87 1.79 17.58
CA ALA A 111 0.75 2.65 18.75
C ALA A 111 0.02 2.00 19.93
N ILE A 112 -0.86 1.05 19.67
CA ILE A 112 -1.82 0.55 20.67
C ILE A 112 -1.18 -0.33 21.76
N ASN A 113 -0.03 -0.95 21.47
CA ASN A 113 0.70 -1.79 22.41
C ASN A 113 2.11 -1.24 22.61
N LYS A 114 2.58 -1.19 23.87
CA LYS A 114 3.94 -0.75 24.22
C LYS A 114 5.02 -1.59 23.56
N ASP A 115 4.77 -2.90 23.39
CA ASP A 115 5.74 -3.83 22.80
C ASP A 115 5.86 -3.69 21.28
N THR A 116 4.86 -3.09 20.61
CA THR A 116 4.88 -2.81 19.18
C THR A 116 5.25 -1.37 18.86
N ASN A 117 5.26 -0.47 19.85
CA ASN A 117 5.55 0.93 19.64
C ASN A 117 7.02 1.14 19.27
N ILE A 118 7.29 1.52 18.02
CA ILE A 118 8.65 1.75 17.50
C ILE A 118 9.40 2.88 18.21
N PHE A 119 8.68 3.77 18.88
CA PHE A 119 9.26 4.88 19.66
C PHE A 119 9.50 4.50 21.13
N SER A 120 9.16 3.28 21.56
CA SER A 120 9.45 2.81 22.91
C SER A 120 10.93 2.48 23.05
N ALA A 121 11.59 3.07 24.03
CA ALA A 121 13.02 2.89 24.31
C ALA A 121 13.43 1.43 24.56
N ASN A 122 12.48 0.54 24.87
CA ASN A 122 12.72 -0.88 25.15
C ASN A 122 13.00 -1.73 23.90
N MET A 123 12.81 -1.22 22.69
CA MET A 123 13.08 -1.95 21.45
C MET A 123 14.52 -1.84 20.97
N MET A 124 15.33 -0.94 21.53
CA MET A 124 16.75 -0.77 21.13
C MET A 124 17.73 -1.73 21.84
N GLY A 125 17.25 -2.58 22.75
CA GLY A 125 18.08 -3.45 23.59
C GLY A 125 17.85 -4.96 23.44
N ARG A 126 17.19 -5.41 22.37
CA ARG A 126 17.00 -6.85 22.14
C ARG A 126 17.41 -7.25 20.73
#